data_69494be6f49d32a6483ba44a300c2af8
#
_entry.id   69494be6f49d32a6483ba44a300c2af8
#
_cell.length_a   1.000
_cell.length_b   1.000
_cell.length_c   1.000
_cell.angle_alpha   90.00
_cell.angle_beta   90.00
_cell.angle_gamma   90.00
#
_symmetry.space_group_name_H-M   'P 1'
#
loop_
_entity.id
_entity.type
_entity.pdbx_description
1 polymer ?
#
loop_
_entity_poly.entity_id
_entity_poly.type
_entity_poly.pdbx_seq_one_letter_code
_entity_poly.pdbx_strand_id
1 'polypeptide(L)'
;MKKLVLMFALVFAGATANAQAWTGKGDQKINAGLSAWGYGTGITGTYDYGLNNLISIGAGLNGYFDNYKDNDSDNNVFIFGRLNFHLKEALQLPEKLDIYPGVDVGVLGKDFGIGAHIGARYFFTERIGVFAEVGNNGSLGVSINL
;
A
#
# COMPACT_ATOMS: atom_id res chain seq x y z
N MET A 1 -27.11 -5.04 -11.30
CA MET A 1 -26.58 -4.28 -10.13
C MET A 1 -26.85 -5.00 -8.82
N LYS A 2 -28.07 -5.41 -8.51
CA LYS A 2 -28.39 -6.14 -7.28
C LYS A 2 -27.67 -7.50 -7.16
N LYS A 3 -27.50 -8.22 -8.30
CA LYS A 3 -26.77 -9.49 -8.33
C LYS A 3 -25.27 -9.32 -8.12
N LEU A 4 -24.71 -8.21 -8.58
CA LEU A 4 -23.28 -7.89 -8.38
C LEU A 4 -23.00 -7.53 -6.92
N VAL A 5 -23.88 -6.73 -6.31
CA VAL A 5 -23.79 -6.38 -4.88
C VAL A 5 -23.94 -7.61 -4.00
N LEU A 6 -24.86 -8.52 -4.36
CA LEU A 6 -25.05 -9.77 -3.64
C LEU A 6 -23.84 -10.70 -3.77
N MET A 7 -23.24 -10.77 -4.95
CA MET A 7 -22.01 -11.54 -5.19
C MET A 7 -20.83 -10.97 -4.40
N PHE A 8 -20.67 -9.65 -4.36
CA PHE A 8 -19.69 -8.99 -3.52
C PHE A 8 -19.95 -9.29 -2.03
N ALA A 9 -21.19 -9.18 -1.58
CA ALA A 9 -21.55 -9.46 -0.18
C ALA A 9 -21.31 -10.93 0.20
N LEU A 10 -21.53 -11.87 -0.70
CA LEU A 10 -21.27 -13.30 -0.47
C LEU A 10 -19.77 -13.62 -0.42
N VAL A 11 -18.98 -12.99 -1.29
CA VAL A 11 -17.52 -13.12 -1.27
C VAL A 11 -16.95 -12.56 0.04
N PHE A 12 -17.51 -11.45 0.53
CA PHE A 12 -17.10 -10.85 1.80
C PHE A 12 -17.55 -11.68 3.03
N ALA A 13 -18.74 -12.26 2.99
CA ALA A 13 -19.29 -12.98 4.14
C ALA A 13 -18.66 -14.36 4.37
N GLY A 14 -18.18 -15.02 3.30
CA GLY A 14 -17.67 -16.40 3.38
C GLY A 14 -16.19 -16.54 3.71
N ALA A 15 -15.40 -15.45 3.66
CA ALA A 15 -13.94 -15.55 3.69
C ALA A 15 -13.29 -14.72 4.81
N THR A 16 -14.05 -14.25 5.79
CA THR A 16 -13.53 -13.32 6.80
C THR A 16 -12.90 -13.98 8.02
N ALA A 17 -13.05 -15.29 8.19
CA ALA A 17 -12.66 -15.97 9.44
C ALA A 17 -11.14 -15.98 9.68
N ASN A 18 -10.31 -15.97 8.62
CA ASN A 18 -8.86 -16.08 8.72
C ASN A 18 -8.12 -14.90 8.09
N ALA A 19 -8.80 -13.78 7.85
CA ALA A 19 -8.16 -12.61 7.26
C ALA A 19 -7.12 -12.01 8.22
N GLN A 20 -5.89 -11.86 7.74
CA GLN A 20 -4.80 -11.24 8.51
C GLN A 20 -4.13 -10.16 7.68
N ALA A 21 -4.09 -8.95 8.21
CA ALA A 21 -3.44 -7.82 7.55
C ALA A 21 -1.92 -7.87 7.67
N TRP A 22 -1.39 -8.52 8.68
CA TRP A 22 0.04 -8.62 8.90
C TRP A 22 0.38 -9.90 9.67
N THR A 23 1.28 -10.71 9.13
CA THR A 23 1.70 -11.99 9.73
C THR A 23 3.17 -12.00 10.19
N GLY A 24 3.92 -10.93 9.93
CA GLY A 24 5.32 -10.83 10.34
C GLY A 24 6.30 -11.38 9.31
N LYS A 25 7.29 -12.13 9.77
CA LYS A 25 8.32 -12.69 8.88
C LYS A 25 7.72 -13.56 7.79
N GLY A 26 8.11 -13.25 6.56
CA GLY A 26 7.63 -13.98 5.38
C GLY A 26 6.31 -13.45 4.81
N ASP A 27 5.69 -12.45 5.44
CA ASP A 27 4.52 -11.79 4.88
C ASP A 27 4.86 -11.16 3.54
N GLN A 28 4.06 -11.39 2.53
CA GLN A 28 4.26 -10.83 1.19
C GLN A 28 2.97 -10.17 0.73
N LYS A 29 3.08 -8.89 0.34
CA LYS A 29 1.95 -8.10 -0.11
C LYS A 29 2.25 -7.36 -1.39
N ILE A 30 1.27 -7.36 -2.27
CA ILE A 30 1.21 -6.42 -3.39
C ILE A 30 0.10 -5.44 -3.12
N ASN A 31 0.39 -4.16 -3.23
CA ASN A 31 -0.60 -3.09 -3.20
C ASN A 31 -0.69 -2.46 -4.58
N ALA A 32 -1.88 -2.27 -5.06
CA ALA A 32 -2.14 -1.63 -6.35
C ALA A 32 -3.31 -0.66 -6.22
N GLY A 33 -3.15 0.54 -6.73
CA GLY A 33 -4.19 1.55 -6.58
C GLY A 33 -3.88 2.85 -7.27
N LEU A 34 -4.44 3.90 -6.73
CA LEU A 34 -4.34 5.25 -7.26
C LEU A 34 -3.50 6.11 -6.33
N SER A 35 -2.59 6.89 -6.92
CA SER A 35 -1.96 8.02 -6.27
C SER A 35 -2.90 9.22 -6.37
N ALA A 36 -3.24 9.85 -5.25
CA ALA A 36 -4.25 10.89 -5.20
C ALA A 36 -3.67 12.28 -4.95
N TRP A 37 -2.52 12.36 -4.30
CA TRP A 37 -1.87 13.63 -3.97
C TRP A 37 -0.37 13.41 -3.75
N GLY A 38 0.35 14.50 -3.51
CA GLY A 38 1.81 14.50 -3.37
C GLY A 38 2.46 14.86 -4.68
N TYR A 39 3.19 13.95 -5.29
CA TYR A 39 3.86 14.19 -6.57
C TYR A 39 2.90 14.28 -7.76
N GLY A 40 1.68 13.83 -7.62
CA GLY A 40 0.68 13.91 -8.66
C GLY A 40 -0.41 12.85 -8.52
N THR A 41 -1.34 12.87 -9.46
CA THR A 41 -2.38 11.86 -9.58
C THR A 41 -1.95 10.80 -10.58
N GLY A 42 -2.12 9.53 -10.24
CA GLY A 42 -1.70 8.45 -11.12
C GLY A 42 -2.02 7.08 -10.55
N ILE A 43 -1.20 6.12 -10.90
CA ILE A 43 -1.32 4.75 -10.41
C ILE A 43 -0.12 4.41 -9.54
N THR A 44 -0.32 3.51 -8.59
CA THR A 44 0.72 3.03 -7.69
C THR A 44 0.72 1.51 -7.62
N GLY A 45 1.91 0.94 -7.48
CA GLY A 45 2.09 -0.47 -7.19
C GLY A 45 3.27 -0.64 -6.26
N THR A 46 3.12 -1.45 -5.21
CA THR A 46 4.20 -1.76 -4.28
C THR A 46 4.23 -3.25 -3.96
N TYR A 47 5.41 -3.74 -3.63
CA TYR A 47 5.63 -5.07 -3.09
C TYR A 47 6.34 -4.93 -1.75
N ASP A 48 5.81 -5.56 -0.71
CA ASP A 48 6.37 -5.54 0.64
C ASP A 48 6.65 -6.96 1.12
N TYR A 49 7.80 -7.16 1.76
CA TYR A 49 8.23 -8.42 2.34
C TYR A 49 8.53 -8.26 3.82
N GLY A 50 7.92 -9.10 4.67
CA GLY A 50 8.12 -9.10 6.12
C GLY A 50 9.46 -9.71 6.53
N LEU A 51 10.29 -8.93 7.19
CA LEU A 51 11.59 -9.38 7.73
C LEU A 51 11.44 -9.98 9.12
N ASN A 52 10.56 -9.43 9.93
CA ASN A 52 10.22 -9.90 11.28
C ASN A 52 8.83 -9.39 11.65
N ASN A 53 8.45 -9.53 12.91
CA ASN A 53 7.11 -9.13 13.38
C ASN A 53 6.85 -7.62 13.34
N LEU A 54 7.91 -6.81 13.24
CA LEU A 54 7.80 -5.35 13.28
C LEU A 54 8.09 -4.69 11.94
N ILE A 55 8.96 -5.26 11.10
CA ILE A 55 9.57 -4.56 9.97
C ILE A 55 9.30 -5.29 8.66
N SER A 56 8.89 -4.56 7.64
CA SER A 56 8.91 -5.01 6.25
C SER A 56 9.77 -4.08 5.39
N ILE A 57 10.33 -4.64 4.34
CA ILE A 57 11.05 -3.93 3.30
C ILE A 57 10.31 -4.13 1.98
N GLY A 58 10.32 -3.12 1.15
CA GLY A 58 9.61 -3.22 -0.11
C GLY A 58 10.15 -2.30 -1.18
N ALA A 59 9.53 -2.39 -2.33
CA ALA A 59 9.80 -1.53 -3.47
C ALA A 59 8.48 -1.13 -4.13
N GLY A 60 8.47 0.00 -4.79
CA GLY A 60 7.27 0.48 -5.45
C GLY A 60 7.55 1.33 -6.66
N LEU A 61 6.47 1.55 -7.39
CA LEU A 61 6.44 2.33 -8.61
C LEU A 61 5.16 3.15 -8.63
N ASN A 62 5.30 4.45 -8.84
CA ASN A 62 4.17 5.34 -9.09
C ASN A 62 4.30 5.92 -10.49
N GLY A 63 3.23 5.85 -11.27
CA GLY A 63 3.15 6.50 -12.56
C GLY A 63 2.12 7.62 -12.49
N TYR A 64 2.54 8.85 -12.77
CA TYR A 64 1.69 10.03 -12.67
C TYR A 64 1.15 10.43 -14.04
N PHE A 65 -0.11 10.83 -14.09
CA PHE A 65 -0.77 11.24 -15.33
C PHE A 65 -0.30 12.64 -15.77
N ASP A 66 0.06 13.49 -14.79
CA ASP A 66 0.58 14.82 -15.03
C ASP A 66 2.03 14.91 -14.53
N ASN A 67 2.86 15.67 -15.22
CA ASN A 67 4.24 15.86 -14.80
C ASN A 67 4.31 16.67 -13.51
N TYR A 68 5.08 16.17 -12.57
CA TYR A 68 5.44 16.93 -11.38
C TYR A 68 6.36 18.09 -11.80
N LYS A 69 6.04 19.32 -11.38
CA LYS A 69 6.75 20.56 -11.79
C LYS A 69 6.66 20.90 -13.27
N ASP A 70 5.51 20.71 -13.81
CA ASP A 70 4.95 21.33 -15.02
C ASP A 70 5.73 21.29 -16.34
N ASN A 71 6.94 21.01 -16.51
CA ASN A 71 7.62 21.06 -17.82
C ASN A 71 8.66 19.98 -18.01
N ASP A 72 8.72 19.02 -17.11
CA ASP A 72 9.70 17.97 -17.19
C ASP A 72 9.02 16.63 -17.42
N SER A 73 9.07 16.14 -18.64
CA SER A 73 8.49 14.86 -19.02
C SER A 73 9.14 13.66 -18.32
N ASP A 74 10.29 13.85 -17.69
CA ASP A 74 11.00 12.80 -16.97
C ASP A 74 10.49 12.60 -15.53
N ASN A 75 9.62 13.49 -15.03
CA ASN A 75 9.17 13.49 -13.63
C ASN A 75 7.79 12.86 -13.44
N ASN A 76 7.40 11.93 -14.27
CA ASN A 76 6.10 11.27 -14.17
C ASN A 76 6.16 9.83 -13.64
N VAL A 77 7.34 9.31 -13.32
CA VAL A 77 7.53 7.98 -12.74
C VAL A 77 8.43 8.07 -11.51
N PHE A 78 7.94 7.58 -10.38
CA PHE A 78 8.69 7.50 -9.14
C PHE A 78 8.96 6.03 -8.82
N ILE A 79 10.23 5.65 -8.75
CA ILE A 79 10.69 4.32 -8.37
C ILE A 79 11.34 4.43 -7.00
N PHE A 80 10.90 3.62 -6.04
CA PHE A 80 11.33 3.75 -4.65
C PHE A 80 11.48 2.42 -3.93
N GLY A 81 12.40 2.41 -2.95
CA GLY A 81 12.43 1.42 -1.91
C GLY A 81 11.75 1.94 -0.66
N ARG A 82 11.22 1.08 0.18
CA ARG A 82 10.50 1.47 1.38
C ARG A 82 10.80 0.55 2.57
N LEU A 83 10.73 1.12 3.75
CA LEU A 83 10.84 0.42 5.01
C LEU A 83 9.61 0.77 5.85
N ASN A 84 8.87 -0.22 6.28
CA ASN A 84 7.66 -0.05 7.07
C ASN A 84 7.83 -0.65 8.46
N PHE A 85 7.25 0.01 9.45
CA PHE A 85 7.13 -0.49 10.81
C PHE A 85 5.67 -0.83 11.08
N HIS A 86 5.39 -2.08 11.44
CA HIS A 86 4.02 -2.56 11.62
C HIS A 86 3.63 -2.47 13.09
N LEU A 87 2.59 -1.70 13.37
CA LEU A 87 2.16 -1.40 14.73
C LEU A 87 1.08 -2.37 15.25
N LYS A 88 0.81 -3.43 14.53
CA LYS A 88 -0.24 -4.39 14.89
C LYS A 88 -0.07 -4.94 16.31
N GLU A 89 1.13 -5.44 16.64
CA GLU A 89 1.41 -5.97 17.97
C GLU A 89 1.52 -4.87 19.03
N ALA A 90 2.20 -3.77 18.70
CA ALA A 90 2.43 -2.66 19.64
C ALA A 90 1.12 -2.00 20.09
N LEU A 91 0.14 -1.88 19.19
CA LEU A 91 -1.16 -1.28 19.46
C LEU A 91 -2.25 -2.31 19.71
N GLN A 92 -1.94 -3.61 19.69
CA GLN A 92 -2.91 -4.70 19.82
C GLN A 92 -4.09 -4.55 18.84
N LEU A 93 -3.77 -4.30 17.58
CA LEU A 93 -4.77 -4.12 16.52
C LEU A 93 -5.47 -5.43 16.19
N PRO A 94 -6.73 -5.37 15.72
CA PRO A 94 -7.43 -6.55 15.21
C PRO A 94 -6.64 -7.25 14.11
N GLU A 95 -6.83 -8.55 13.94
CA GLU A 95 -6.13 -9.38 12.94
C GLU A 95 -6.24 -8.82 11.52
N LYS A 96 -7.37 -8.22 11.19
CA LYS A 96 -7.66 -7.70 9.86
C LYS A 96 -7.05 -6.33 9.58
N LEU A 97 -6.57 -5.63 10.62
CA LEU A 97 -6.09 -4.25 10.52
C LEU A 97 -4.58 -4.20 10.77
N ASP A 98 -3.88 -3.49 9.89
CA ASP A 98 -2.47 -3.15 10.05
C ASP A 98 -2.29 -1.65 9.86
N ILE A 99 -1.57 -1.01 10.77
CA ILE A 99 -1.16 0.39 10.66
C ILE A 99 0.36 0.40 10.61
N TYR A 100 0.91 1.07 9.59
CA TYR A 100 2.35 1.03 9.35
C TYR A 100 2.89 2.39 8.93
N PRO A 101 3.61 3.09 9.81
CA PRO A 101 4.48 4.18 9.39
C PRO A 101 5.69 3.63 8.64
N GLY A 102 6.22 4.43 7.75
CA GLY A 102 7.38 4.02 6.97
C GLY A 102 8.10 5.18 6.32
N VAL A 103 9.22 4.85 5.70
CA VAL A 103 10.04 5.79 4.93
C VAL A 103 10.27 5.25 3.53
N ASP A 104 10.39 6.17 2.58
CA ASP A 104 10.62 5.89 1.17
C ASP A 104 11.88 6.60 0.69
N VAL A 105 12.67 5.91 -0.12
CA VAL A 105 13.84 6.46 -0.79
C VAL A 105 13.76 6.08 -2.26
N GLY A 106 13.79 7.06 -3.15
CA GLY A 106 13.64 6.75 -4.56
C GLY A 106 14.04 7.86 -5.49
N VAL A 107 13.71 7.68 -6.75
CA VAL A 107 13.99 8.63 -7.81
C VAL A 107 12.72 8.95 -8.58
N LEU A 108 12.49 10.24 -8.79
CA LEU A 108 11.42 10.79 -9.64
C LEU A 108 12.09 11.40 -10.87
N GLY A 109 12.08 10.66 -11.98
CA GLY A 109 12.88 11.04 -13.15
C GLY A 109 14.36 11.06 -12.82
N LYS A 110 14.96 12.26 -12.80
CA LYS A 110 16.37 12.47 -12.44
C LYS A 110 16.57 12.92 -10.99
N ASP A 111 15.49 13.21 -10.29
CA ASP A 111 15.54 13.78 -8.95
C ASP A 111 15.47 12.69 -7.89
N PHE A 112 16.40 12.73 -6.94
CA PHE A 112 16.39 11.86 -5.77
C PHE A 112 15.38 12.39 -4.76
N GLY A 113 14.61 11.50 -4.14
CA GLY A 113 13.62 11.84 -3.15
C GLY A 113 13.65 10.95 -1.92
N ILE A 114 13.43 11.54 -0.76
CA ILE A 114 13.19 10.85 0.50
C ILE A 114 11.83 11.30 1.00
N GLY A 115 11.02 10.36 1.44
CA GLY A 115 9.71 10.63 1.98
C GLY A 115 9.39 9.77 3.19
N ALA A 116 8.29 10.11 3.82
CA ALA A 116 7.71 9.34 4.91
C ALA A 116 6.21 9.19 4.66
N HIS A 117 5.68 8.09 5.15
CA HIS A 117 4.25 7.80 5.03
C HIS A 117 3.74 7.11 6.28
N ILE A 118 2.43 7.16 6.45
CA ILE A 118 1.72 6.28 7.35
C ILE A 118 0.61 5.62 6.53
N GLY A 119 0.49 4.31 6.66
CA GLY A 119 -0.49 3.54 5.94
C GLY A 119 -1.37 2.72 6.86
N ALA A 120 -2.52 2.33 6.34
CA ALA A 120 -3.42 1.39 6.97
C ALA A 120 -3.90 0.38 5.94
N ARG A 121 -4.00 -0.86 6.36
CA ARG A 121 -4.58 -1.95 5.58
C ARG A 121 -5.68 -2.61 6.36
N TYR A 122 -6.75 -2.94 5.66
CA TYR A 122 -7.83 -3.73 6.21
C TYR A 122 -8.13 -4.89 5.27
N PHE A 123 -8.01 -6.13 5.76
CA PHE A 123 -8.24 -7.33 4.97
C PHE A 123 -9.64 -7.88 5.21
N PHE A 124 -10.37 -8.05 4.13
CA PHE A 124 -11.71 -8.67 4.14
C PHE A 124 -11.64 -10.18 4.05
N THR A 125 -10.64 -10.69 3.32
CA THR A 125 -10.40 -12.12 3.11
C THR A 125 -8.94 -12.43 3.43
N GLU A 126 -8.55 -13.71 3.40
CA GLU A 126 -7.15 -14.11 3.55
C GLU A 126 -6.22 -13.47 2.53
N ARG A 127 -6.73 -13.09 1.36
CA ARG A 127 -5.92 -12.62 0.25
C ARG A 127 -6.16 -11.17 -0.13
N ILE A 128 -7.37 -10.64 0.11
CA ILE A 128 -7.78 -9.35 -0.44
C ILE A 128 -8.18 -8.39 0.65
N GLY A 129 -7.62 -7.21 0.61
CA GLY A 129 -7.96 -6.09 1.46
C GLY A 129 -7.86 -4.78 0.72
N VAL A 130 -7.99 -3.70 1.45
CA VAL A 130 -7.80 -2.34 0.96
C VAL A 130 -6.68 -1.67 1.74
N PHE A 131 -6.04 -0.70 1.12
CA PHE A 131 -5.03 0.11 1.77
C PHE A 131 -5.24 1.59 1.49
N ALA A 132 -4.74 2.41 2.41
CA ALA A 132 -4.60 3.85 2.21
C ALA A 132 -3.28 4.29 2.85
N GLU A 133 -2.56 5.14 2.16
CA GLU A 133 -1.31 5.73 2.64
C GLU A 133 -1.37 7.23 2.50
N VAL A 134 -0.87 7.93 3.51
CA VAL A 134 -0.75 9.39 3.53
C VAL A 134 0.68 9.77 3.94
N GLY A 135 1.16 10.88 3.41
CA GLY A 135 2.51 11.37 3.69
C GLY A 135 2.98 12.32 2.60
N ASN A 136 4.23 12.21 2.20
CA ASN A 136 4.77 12.96 1.07
C ASN A 136 4.05 12.64 -0.23
N ASN A 137 3.50 11.43 -0.31
CA ASN A 137 2.70 10.97 -1.43
C ASN A 137 1.53 10.19 -0.85
N GLY A 138 0.35 10.33 -1.41
CA GLY A 138 -0.84 9.66 -0.90
C GLY A 138 -1.46 8.73 -1.92
N SER A 139 -1.91 7.56 -1.45
CA SER A 139 -2.48 6.55 -2.32
C SER A 139 -3.54 5.73 -1.61
N LEU A 140 -4.40 5.14 -2.40
CA LEU A 140 -5.40 4.18 -1.92
C LEU A 140 -5.66 3.11 -2.98
N GLY A 141 -6.05 1.94 -2.54
CA GLY A 141 -6.33 0.85 -3.46
C GLY A 141 -6.51 -0.49 -2.78
N VAL A 142 -6.12 -1.53 -3.48
CA VAL A 142 -6.28 -2.93 -3.06
C VAL A 142 -4.93 -3.50 -2.60
N SER A 143 -4.96 -4.26 -1.53
CA SER A 143 -3.82 -4.99 -1.01
C SER A 143 -4.07 -6.49 -1.15
N ILE A 144 -3.07 -7.23 -1.63
CA ILE A 144 -3.17 -8.65 -1.90
C ILE A 144 -2.08 -9.39 -1.15
N ASN A 145 -2.47 -10.38 -0.37
CA ASN A 145 -1.54 -11.35 0.24
C ASN A 145 -1.14 -12.42 -0.77
N LEU A 146 0.14 -12.67 -0.89
CA LEU A 146 0.67 -13.74 -1.73
C LEU A 146 0.83 -15.06 -1.00
#